data_bf29bf70933b06186fe1657af75edc48
#
_entry.id   bf29bf70933b06186fe1657af75edc48
#
_cell.length_a   1.000
_cell.length_b   1.000
_cell.length_c   1.000
_cell.angle_alpha   90.00
_cell.angle_beta   90.00
_cell.angle_gamma   90.00
#
_symmetry.space_group_name_H-M   'P 1'
#
loop_
_entity.id
_entity.type
_entity.pdbx_description
1 polymer ?
#
loop_
_entity_poly.entity_id
_entity_poly.type
_entity_poly.pdbx_seq_one_letter_code
_entity_poly.pdbx_strand_id
1 'polypeptide(L)'
;MKIYHIPIEPYDRRYTRDWIQQFETEFGKAEVEYVTILGEQTTAVLREDTVLDSCGTNYYKMSQLMQLFKLIQNNTIKDGDIIFFADLWFPGIESLFYIRDNEKVKFKVVGVLHAGTWDNYDFTYRNGMRPWGKFIEAGWFVGFDQVYVATHFHKDLIIEKCIDKGIDLYNKIKVTGIPFYANELRTKYPVTSKEDIVVFPHRIAPEKNPQMFDKLVKMFPRYKFVKTIDVTNSAKEYFELLAKSKIMISFAQQETFGYSTVEAMALGNLVIVPNMLSYRETVPPFDRYEWTNEEDILKQVATHIMTYMRKQYHIYYDLDQWEKAVPNMIKELKKL
;
A
#
# COMPACT_ATOMS: atom_id res chain seq x y z
N MET A 1 9.32 21.06 -16.82
CA MET A 1 8.65 19.84 -16.28
C MET A 1 7.98 20.25 -14.99
N LYS A 2 6.69 20.10 -14.95
CA LYS A 2 5.84 20.33 -13.76
C LYS A 2 5.09 19.05 -13.46
N ILE A 3 4.89 18.71 -12.18
CA ILE A 3 4.16 17.53 -11.76
C ILE A 3 2.74 17.96 -11.34
N TYR A 4 1.74 17.34 -11.95
CA TYR A 4 0.34 17.41 -11.52
C TYR A 4 0.05 16.17 -10.68
N HIS A 5 0.12 16.33 -9.36
CA HIS A 5 -0.08 15.25 -8.41
C HIS A 5 -1.58 15.01 -8.18
N ILE A 6 -2.01 13.78 -8.46
CA ILE A 6 -3.39 13.32 -8.31
C ILE A 6 -3.44 12.37 -7.10
N PRO A 7 -3.73 12.88 -5.91
CA PRO A 7 -3.70 12.08 -4.70
C PRO A 7 -4.91 11.17 -4.57
N ILE A 8 -4.76 10.16 -3.72
CA ILE A 8 -5.87 9.35 -3.23
C ILE A 8 -6.69 10.20 -2.26
N GLU A 9 -8.01 9.99 -2.24
CA GLU A 9 -8.89 10.60 -1.25
C GLU A 9 -8.41 10.28 0.18
N PRO A 10 -8.15 11.31 1.01
CA PRO A 10 -7.58 11.09 2.33
C PRO A 10 -8.64 10.62 3.35
N TYR A 11 -8.34 9.54 4.07
CA TYR A 11 -9.13 9.05 5.19
C TYR A 11 -8.22 8.72 6.37
N ASP A 12 -8.59 9.08 7.59
CA ASP A 12 -7.77 8.91 8.81
C ASP A 12 -7.28 7.47 9.03
N ARG A 13 -8.16 6.49 8.81
CA ARG A 13 -7.83 5.07 9.05
C ARG A 13 -7.11 4.36 7.91
N ARG A 14 -6.74 5.07 6.84
CA ARG A 14 -6.00 4.50 5.72
C ARG A 14 -4.51 4.81 5.82
N TYR A 15 -3.69 3.88 5.35
CA TYR A 15 -2.23 4.09 5.24
C TYR A 15 -1.86 5.25 4.30
N THR A 16 -2.75 5.65 3.40
CA THR A 16 -2.55 6.75 2.45
C THR A 16 -2.92 8.13 3.01
N ARG A 17 -3.37 8.25 4.27
CA ARG A 17 -3.86 9.52 4.84
C ARG A 17 -2.83 10.65 4.80
N ASP A 18 -1.56 10.30 5.06
CA ASP A 18 -0.47 11.29 5.15
C ASP A 18 0.28 11.45 3.81
N TRP A 19 -0.10 10.70 2.75
CA TRP A 19 0.62 10.67 1.47
C TRP A 19 0.68 12.02 0.77
N ILE A 20 -0.39 12.81 0.83
CA ILE A 20 -0.41 14.16 0.21
C ILE A 20 0.74 14.98 0.77
N GLN A 21 0.81 15.11 2.09
CA GLN A 21 1.86 15.86 2.77
C GLN A 21 3.26 15.29 2.51
N GLN A 22 3.39 13.98 2.50
CA GLN A 22 4.64 13.28 2.26
C GLN A 22 5.17 13.56 0.85
N PHE A 23 4.33 13.44 -0.19
CA PHE A 23 4.70 13.79 -1.56
C PHE A 23 5.08 15.27 -1.69
N GLU A 24 4.26 16.17 -1.16
CA GLU A 24 4.52 17.62 -1.22
C GLU A 24 5.84 18.01 -0.53
N THR A 25 6.13 17.39 0.61
CA THR A 25 7.39 17.59 1.33
C THR A 25 8.59 17.16 0.47
N GLU A 26 8.53 15.98 -0.14
CA GLU A 26 9.64 15.48 -0.96
C GLU A 26 9.76 16.19 -2.31
N PHE A 27 8.65 16.61 -2.93
CA PHE A 27 8.69 17.48 -4.12
C PHE A 27 9.38 18.83 -3.79
N GLY A 28 9.04 19.42 -2.63
CA GLY A 28 9.69 20.63 -2.16
C GLY A 28 11.19 20.46 -1.93
N LYS A 29 11.61 19.39 -1.23
CA LYS A 29 13.04 19.08 -1.02
C LYS A 29 13.80 18.84 -2.33
N ALA A 30 13.13 18.27 -3.32
CA ALA A 30 13.71 17.98 -4.63
C ALA A 30 13.65 19.18 -5.60
N GLU A 31 13.13 20.32 -5.16
CA GLU A 31 12.93 21.55 -5.94
C GLU A 31 12.14 21.30 -7.25
N VAL A 32 11.14 20.43 -7.18
CA VAL A 32 10.28 20.11 -8.32
C VAL A 32 9.05 21.00 -8.28
N GLU A 33 8.75 21.65 -9.41
CA GLU A 33 7.48 22.38 -9.54
C GLU A 33 6.32 21.39 -9.57
N TYR A 34 5.33 21.57 -8.69
CA TYR A 34 4.16 20.69 -8.62
C TYR A 34 2.86 21.45 -8.33
N VAL A 35 1.76 20.80 -8.65
CA VAL A 35 0.40 21.20 -8.27
C VAL A 35 -0.36 19.95 -7.82
N THR A 36 -0.91 19.97 -6.63
CA THR A 36 -1.80 18.91 -6.14
C THR A 36 -3.24 19.20 -6.55
N ILE A 37 -3.87 18.24 -7.22
CA ILE A 37 -5.26 18.33 -7.69
C ILE A 37 -6.13 17.46 -6.78
N LEU A 38 -6.78 18.09 -5.82
CA LEU A 38 -7.74 17.45 -4.93
C LEU A 38 -9.08 17.22 -5.64
N GLY A 39 -9.74 16.11 -5.33
CA GLY A 39 -11.11 15.88 -5.77
C GLY A 39 -12.13 16.54 -4.83
N GLU A 40 -13.38 16.57 -5.28
CA GLU A 40 -14.51 16.98 -4.46
C GLU A 40 -14.92 15.84 -3.54
N GLN A 41 -14.84 16.06 -2.23
CA GLN A 41 -15.26 15.07 -1.24
C GLN A 41 -16.79 14.98 -1.16
N THR A 42 -17.27 13.75 -1.02
CA THR A 42 -18.67 13.49 -0.68
C THR A 42 -18.77 13.08 0.79
N THR A 43 -20.00 13.09 1.32
CA THR A 43 -20.30 12.61 2.69
C THR A 43 -20.28 11.07 2.78
N ALA A 44 -19.47 10.42 1.99
CA ALA A 44 -19.40 8.96 1.90
C ALA A 44 -18.97 8.32 3.22
N VAL A 45 -19.75 7.35 3.66
CA VAL A 45 -19.41 6.53 4.82
C VAL A 45 -18.63 5.31 4.35
N LEU A 46 -17.41 5.14 4.84
CA LEU A 46 -16.65 3.91 4.60
C LEU A 46 -17.45 2.72 5.18
N ARG A 47 -17.72 1.73 4.37
CA ARG A 47 -18.34 0.48 4.84
C ARG A 47 -17.27 -0.37 5.52
N GLU A 48 -17.64 -1.07 6.58
CA GLU A 48 -16.70 -1.85 7.42
C GLU A 48 -15.93 -2.94 6.64
N ASP A 49 -16.55 -3.52 5.62
CA ASP A 49 -16.03 -4.61 4.81
C ASP A 49 -15.41 -4.17 3.47
N THR A 50 -15.50 -2.89 3.13
CA THR A 50 -14.95 -2.32 1.90
C THR A 50 -13.86 -1.30 2.21
N VAL A 51 -12.82 -1.30 1.37
CA VAL A 51 -11.72 -0.33 1.48
C VAL A 51 -12.16 1.06 1.02
N LEU A 52 -13.24 1.13 0.23
CA LEU A 52 -13.69 2.31 -0.50
C LEU A 52 -15.22 2.36 -0.55
N ASP A 53 -15.79 3.55 -0.46
CA ASP A 53 -17.12 3.80 -0.99
C ASP A 53 -17.03 3.91 -2.52
N SER A 54 -17.61 2.93 -3.21
CA SER A 54 -17.48 2.82 -4.67
C SER A 54 -18.02 4.05 -5.42
N CYS A 55 -19.09 4.66 -4.95
CA CYS A 55 -19.66 5.84 -5.57
C CYS A 55 -18.88 7.11 -5.20
N GLY A 56 -18.65 7.35 -3.91
CA GLY A 56 -17.98 8.56 -3.42
C GLY A 56 -16.54 8.67 -3.89
N THR A 57 -15.77 7.57 -3.78
CA THR A 57 -14.39 7.55 -4.26
C THR A 57 -14.29 7.77 -5.77
N ASN A 58 -15.22 7.21 -6.57
CA ASN A 58 -15.22 7.47 -8.02
C ASN A 58 -15.69 8.90 -8.33
N TYR A 59 -16.62 9.48 -7.57
CA TYR A 59 -16.95 10.89 -7.71
C TYR A 59 -15.73 11.79 -7.44
N TYR A 60 -14.98 11.51 -6.36
CA TYR A 60 -13.72 12.20 -6.06
C TYR A 60 -12.74 12.12 -7.23
N LYS A 61 -12.50 10.91 -7.75
CA LYS A 61 -11.60 10.67 -8.89
C LYS A 61 -12.08 11.39 -10.17
N MET A 62 -13.38 11.33 -10.47
CA MET A 62 -13.93 12.01 -11.66
C MET A 62 -13.80 13.53 -11.56
N SER A 63 -13.99 14.10 -10.37
CA SER A 63 -13.82 15.56 -10.18
C SER A 63 -12.36 16.00 -10.38
N GLN A 64 -11.37 15.14 -10.05
CA GLN A 64 -9.96 15.37 -10.38
C GLN A 64 -9.72 15.34 -11.91
N LEU A 65 -10.30 14.37 -12.63
CA LEU A 65 -10.22 14.30 -14.09
C LEU A 65 -10.83 15.53 -14.76
N MET A 66 -11.96 16.00 -14.28
CA MET A 66 -12.60 17.22 -14.80
C MET A 66 -11.70 18.45 -14.67
N GLN A 67 -10.95 18.55 -13.58
CA GLN A 67 -9.97 19.62 -13.39
C GLN A 67 -8.79 19.45 -14.38
N LEU A 68 -8.27 18.23 -14.55
CA LEU A 68 -7.19 17.95 -15.52
C LEU A 68 -7.62 18.31 -16.94
N PHE A 69 -8.83 17.96 -17.37
CA PHE A 69 -9.34 18.31 -18.71
C PHE A 69 -9.39 19.81 -18.92
N LYS A 70 -9.83 20.59 -17.93
CA LYS A 70 -9.80 22.06 -17.99
C LYS A 70 -8.37 22.59 -18.14
N LEU A 71 -7.39 22.03 -17.42
CA LEU A 71 -6.00 22.44 -17.50
C LEU A 71 -5.37 22.11 -18.86
N ILE A 72 -5.73 20.98 -19.46
CA ILE A 72 -5.30 20.61 -20.82
C ILE A 72 -5.95 21.55 -21.83
N GLN A 73 -7.28 21.74 -21.76
CA GLN A 73 -8.02 22.60 -22.68
C GLN A 73 -7.52 24.06 -22.67
N ASN A 74 -7.14 24.56 -21.50
CA ASN A 74 -6.59 25.91 -21.34
C ASN A 74 -5.10 26.01 -21.65
N ASN A 75 -4.49 24.95 -22.19
CA ASN A 75 -3.07 24.88 -22.46
C ASN A 75 -2.17 25.18 -21.24
N THR A 76 -2.62 24.83 -20.02
CA THR A 76 -1.84 24.97 -18.80
C THR A 76 -0.85 23.81 -18.66
N ILE A 77 -1.28 22.58 -18.96
CA ILE A 77 -0.41 21.41 -19.05
C ILE A 77 0.36 21.49 -20.38
N LYS A 78 1.68 21.34 -20.32
CA LYS A 78 2.62 21.50 -21.44
C LYS A 78 3.32 20.19 -21.79
N ASP A 79 4.00 20.20 -22.94
CA ASP A 79 4.89 19.11 -23.32
C ASP A 79 5.95 18.87 -22.26
N GLY A 80 6.15 17.60 -21.91
CA GLY A 80 7.09 17.18 -20.88
C GLY A 80 6.60 17.35 -19.43
N ASP A 81 5.38 17.85 -19.20
CA ASP A 81 4.77 17.83 -17.89
C ASP A 81 4.31 16.41 -17.54
N ILE A 82 4.20 16.13 -16.23
CA ILE A 82 3.87 14.80 -15.72
C ILE A 82 2.58 14.86 -14.93
N ILE A 83 1.64 13.99 -15.28
CA ILE A 83 0.44 13.72 -14.47
C ILE A 83 0.74 12.45 -13.65
N PHE A 84 0.88 12.62 -12.33
CA PHE A 84 1.29 11.58 -11.40
C PHE A 84 0.11 11.16 -10.52
N PHE A 85 -0.34 9.91 -10.69
CA PHE A 85 -1.43 9.30 -9.93
C PHE A 85 -0.88 8.52 -8.73
N ALA A 86 -1.30 8.89 -7.52
CA ALA A 86 -0.97 8.15 -6.31
C ALA A 86 -1.68 6.77 -6.23
N ASP A 87 -2.72 6.56 -7.06
CA ASP A 87 -3.36 5.26 -7.28
C ASP A 87 -3.65 5.06 -8.76
N LEU A 88 -2.98 4.09 -9.37
CA LEU A 88 -3.17 3.75 -10.78
C LEU A 88 -4.56 3.19 -11.05
N TRP A 89 -5.19 2.52 -10.07
CA TRP A 89 -6.55 2.00 -10.24
C TRP A 89 -7.56 3.15 -10.25
N PHE A 90 -7.64 3.81 -11.40
CA PHE A 90 -8.36 5.07 -11.57
C PHE A 90 -9.24 5.02 -12.83
N PRO A 91 -10.51 4.56 -12.71
CA PRO A 91 -11.44 4.51 -13.84
C PRO A 91 -11.55 5.87 -14.53
N GLY A 92 -11.55 5.87 -15.86
CA GLY A 92 -11.59 7.09 -16.67
C GLY A 92 -10.22 7.65 -17.05
N ILE A 93 -9.12 7.11 -16.50
CA ILE A 93 -7.76 7.56 -16.80
C ILE A 93 -7.39 7.37 -18.28
N GLU A 94 -8.00 6.41 -18.96
CA GLU A 94 -7.84 6.15 -20.39
C GLU A 94 -8.22 7.35 -21.26
N SER A 95 -9.05 8.25 -20.75
CA SER A 95 -9.37 9.51 -21.42
C SER A 95 -8.15 10.41 -21.59
N LEU A 96 -7.20 10.37 -20.66
CA LEU A 96 -5.93 11.10 -20.77
C LEU A 96 -5.04 10.51 -21.86
N PHE A 97 -5.01 9.20 -22.02
CA PHE A 97 -4.27 8.56 -23.12
C PHE A 97 -4.87 8.94 -24.47
N TYR A 98 -6.22 8.89 -24.56
CA TYR A 98 -6.93 9.32 -25.77
C TYR A 98 -6.61 10.78 -26.12
N ILE A 99 -6.65 11.71 -25.17
CA ILE A 99 -6.36 13.12 -25.40
C ILE A 99 -4.88 13.28 -25.83
N ARG A 100 -3.93 12.66 -25.11
CA ARG A 100 -2.51 12.73 -25.42
C ARG A 100 -2.19 12.26 -26.86
N ASP A 101 -2.86 11.19 -27.31
CA ASP A 101 -2.61 10.60 -28.61
C ASP A 101 -3.27 11.38 -29.76
N ASN A 102 -4.40 12.07 -29.48
CA ASN A 102 -5.12 12.86 -30.49
C ASN A 102 -4.72 14.34 -30.51
N GLU A 103 -4.42 14.91 -29.35
CA GLU A 103 -3.94 16.28 -29.25
C GLU A 103 -2.42 16.34 -29.40
N LYS A 104 -1.90 17.55 -29.68
CA LYS A 104 -0.47 17.76 -29.87
C LYS A 104 0.31 17.97 -28.56
N VAL A 105 -0.32 17.73 -27.40
CA VAL A 105 0.32 17.91 -26.10
C VAL A 105 0.90 16.59 -25.62
N LYS A 106 2.22 16.56 -25.39
CA LYS A 106 2.96 15.36 -25.00
C LYS A 106 3.32 15.35 -23.52
N PHE A 107 2.29 15.32 -22.68
CA PHE A 107 2.48 15.07 -21.25
C PHE A 107 2.73 13.57 -20.97
N LYS A 108 3.35 13.30 -19.85
CA LYS A 108 3.58 11.93 -19.34
C LYS A 108 2.53 11.56 -18.32
N VAL A 109 2.15 10.27 -18.27
CA VAL A 109 1.22 9.73 -17.28
C VAL A 109 1.92 8.64 -16.50
N VAL A 110 2.00 8.80 -15.17
CA VAL A 110 2.69 7.89 -14.27
C VAL A 110 1.77 7.55 -13.10
N GLY A 111 1.83 6.34 -12.58
CA GLY A 111 0.98 5.95 -11.45
C GLY A 111 1.62 4.96 -10.49
N VAL A 112 1.17 4.99 -9.23
CA VAL A 112 1.50 4.00 -8.22
C VAL A 112 0.44 2.91 -8.23
N LEU A 113 0.83 1.66 -8.34
CA LEU A 113 -0.09 0.54 -8.27
C LEU A 113 -0.11 -0.07 -6.87
N HIS A 114 -1.29 -0.25 -6.31
CA HIS A 114 -1.50 -0.88 -4.99
C HIS A 114 -1.91 -2.34 -5.11
N ALA A 115 -2.90 -2.63 -5.96
CA ALA A 115 -3.47 -3.95 -6.21
C ALA A 115 -4.30 -3.92 -7.50
N GLY A 116 -4.88 -5.06 -7.89
CA GLY A 116 -5.71 -5.12 -9.09
C GLY A 116 -6.37 -6.49 -9.27
N THR A 117 -7.19 -6.60 -10.32
CA THR A 117 -7.99 -7.81 -10.61
C THR A 117 -7.16 -9.04 -11.00
N TRP A 118 -5.86 -8.87 -11.21
CA TRP A 118 -4.89 -9.94 -11.47
C TRP A 118 -4.51 -10.72 -10.20
N ASP A 119 -4.73 -10.14 -9.00
CA ASP A 119 -4.52 -10.81 -7.74
C ASP A 119 -5.82 -11.49 -7.27
N ASN A 120 -5.81 -12.81 -7.19
CA ASN A 120 -6.98 -13.62 -6.83
C ASN A 120 -7.55 -13.32 -5.45
N TYR A 121 -6.75 -12.74 -4.57
CA TYR A 121 -7.14 -12.37 -3.21
C TYR A 121 -7.53 -10.90 -3.07
N ASP A 122 -7.33 -10.08 -4.11
CA ASP A 122 -7.79 -8.70 -4.09
C ASP A 122 -9.32 -8.62 -4.12
N PHE A 123 -9.87 -7.57 -3.50
CA PHE A 123 -11.32 -7.38 -3.42
C PHE A 123 -11.95 -7.20 -4.81
N THR A 124 -11.24 -6.61 -5.75
CA THR A 124 -11.73 -6.43 -7.13
C THR A 124 -11.92 -7.77 -7.84
N TYR A 125 -11.00 -8.71 -7.64
CA TYR A 125 -11.16 -10.08 -8.14
C TYR A 125 -12.33 -10.79 -7.47
N ARG A 126 -12.40 -10.74 -6.13
CA ARG A 126 -13.45 -11.41 -5.34
C ARG A 126 -14.85 -10.88 -5.62
N ASN A 127 -14.97 -9.58 -5.95
CA ASN A 127 -16.22 -8.96 -6.36
C ASN A 127 -16.59 -9.23 -7.83
N GLY A 128 -15.90 -10.15 -8.50
CA GLY A 128 -16.23 -10.57 -9.85
C GLY A 128 -15.83 -9.57 -10.95
N MET A 129 -14.91 -8.65 -10.66
CA MET A 129 -14.48 -7.64 -11.65
C MET A 129 -13.48 -8.20 -12.67
N ARG A 130 -12.83 -9.33 -12.39
CA ARG A 130 -11.79 -9.94 -13.23
C ARG A 130 -12.18 -10.07 -14.72
N PRO A 131 -13.41 -10.51 -15.12
CA PRO A 131 -13.77 -10.71 -16.53
C PRO A 131 -13.58 -9.51 -17.42
N TRP A 132 -13.80 -8.29 -16.89
CA TRP A 132 -13.63 -7.04 -17.61
C TRP A 132 -12.41 -6.25 -17.14
N GLY A 133 -12.11 -6.23 -15.83
CA GLY A 133 -11.04 -5.46 -15.23
C GLY A 133 -9.66 -5.81 -15.79
N LYS A 134 -9.38 -7.09 -16.07
CA LYS A 134 -8.10 -7.53 -16.64
C LYS A 134 -7.77 -6.84 -17.99
N PHE A 135 -8.76 -6.55 -18.79
CA PHE A 135 -8.54 -5.90 -20.10
C PHE A 135 -8.30 -4.40 -19.93
N ILE A 136 -9.01 -3.77 -18.99
CA ILE A 136 -8.82 -2.36 -18.68
C ILE A 136 -7.43 -2.15 -18.06
N GLU A 137 -7.06 -2.94 -17.05
CA GLU A 137 -5.76 -2.88 -16.41
C GLU A 137 -4.61 -3.11 -17.39
N ALA A 138 -4.72 -4.10 -18.28
CA ALA A 138 -3.73 -4.31 -19.32
C ALA A 138 -3.62 -3.09 -20.25
N GLY A 139 -4.73 -2.48 -20.63
CA GLY A 139 -4.76 -1.24 -21.42
C GLY A 139 -4.10 -0.07 -20.67
N TRP A 140 -4.38 0.09 -19.39
CA TRP A 140 -3.73 1.10 -18.57
C TRP A 140 -2.22 0.90 -18.49
N PHE A 141 -1.73 -0.31 -18.24
CA PHE A 141 -0.29 -0.61 -18.22
C PHE A 141 0.41 -0.22 -19.53
N VAL A 142 -0.26 -0.40 -20.68
CA VAL A 142 0.27 0.05 -21.97
C VAL A 142 0.26 1.58 -22.07
N GLY A 143 -0.82 2.22 -21.62
CA GLY A 143 -1.03 3.67 -21.71
C GLY A 143 -0.12 4.49 -20.80
N PHE A 144 0.22 3.99 -19.61
CA PHE A 144 1.15 4.66 -18.70
C PHE A 144 2.57 4.72 -19.25
N ASP A 145 3.28 5.81 -19.01
CA ASP A 145 4.72 5.93 -19.32
C ASP A 145 5.57 5.15 -18.32
N GLN A 146 5.21 5.20 -17.03
CA GLN A 146 5.80 4.38 -15.97
C GLN A 146 4.75 3.99 -14.92
N VAL A 147 4.96 2.83 -14.30
CA VAL A 147 4.16 2.32 -13.18
C VAL A 147 5.09 2.04 -12.00
N TYR A 148 4.75 2.56 -10.84
CA TYR A 148 5.52 2.37 -9.61
C TYR A 148 4.86 1.33 -8.71
N VAL A 149 5.68 0.44 -8.18
CA VAL A 149 5.24 -0.65 -7.29
C VAL A 149 6.11 -0.72 -6.04
N ALA A 150 5.55 -1.33 -5.00
CA ALA A 150 6.17 -1.41 -3.69
C ALA A 150 7.42 -2.30 -3.67
N THR A 151 7.34 -3.50 -4.27
CA THR A 151 8.33 -4.59 -4.12
C THR A 151 8.59 -5.29 -5.44
N HIS A 152 9.68 -6.04 -5.51
CA HIS A 152 9.96 -6.93 -6.64
C HIS A 152 8.90 -8.02 -6.77
N PHE A 153 8.45 -8.59 -5.65
CA PHE A 153 7.32 -9.53 -5.63
C PHE A 153 6.10 -8.96 -6.35
N HIS A 154 5.74 -7.70 -6.07
CA HIS A 154 4.60 -7.05 -6.71
C HIS A 154 4.82 -6.88 -8.22
N LYS A 155 6.01 -6.46 -8.64
CA LYS A 155 6.39 -6.36 -10.05
C LYS A 155 6.27 -7.72 -10.76
N ASP A 156 6.86 -8.76 -10.18
CA ASP A 156 6.87 -10.10 -10.77
C ASP A 156 5.46 -10.67 -10.90
N LEU A 157 4.62 -10.45 -9.88
CA LEU A 157 3.22 -10.87 -9.88
C LEU A 157 2.42 -10.21 -11.02
N ILE A 158 2.65 -8.92 -11.29
CA ILE A 158 2.00 -8.23 -12.41
C ILE A 158 2.50 -8.81 -13.74
N ILE A 159 3.80 -8.96 -13.90
CA ILE A 159 4.40 -9.49 -15.13
C ILE A 159 3.88 -10.91 -15.41
N GLU A 160 3.78 -11.76 -14.38
CA GLU A 160 3.27 -13.12 -14.52
C GLU A 160 1.78 -13.18 -14.86
N LYS A 161 0.97 -12.32 -14.24
CA LYS A 161 -0.49 -12.48 -14.22
C LYS A 161 -1.26 -11.53 -15.16
N CYS A 162 -0.68 -10.37 -15.50
CA CYS A 162 -1.38 -9.34 -16.27
C CYS A 162 -1.05 -9.34 -17.75
N ILE A 163 0.06 -9.95 -18.15
CA ILE A 163 0.60 -9.71 -19.49
C ILE A 163 0.23 -10.85 -20.42
N ASP A 164 -0.47 -10.50 -21.50
CA ASP A 164 -0.47 -11.32 -22.71
C ASP A 164 0.92 -11.25 -23.34
N LYS A 165 1.43 -12.42 -23.78
CA LYS A 165 2.74 -12.57 -24.42
C LYS A 165 2.87 -11.58 -25.57
N GLY A 166 3.75 -10.59 -25.43
CA GLY A 166 4.06 -9.62 -26.48
C GLY A 166 4.09 -8.15 -26.03
N ILE A 167 3.62 -7.82 -24.83
CA ILE A 167 3.72 -6.46 -24.28
C ILE A 167 4.90 -6.41 -23.31
N ASP A 168 5.98 -5.71 -23.68
CA ASP A 168 7.11 -5.50 -22.76
C ASP A 168 6.77 -4.41 -21.74
N LEU A 169 6.33 -4.85 -20.57
CA LEU A 169 6.11 -3.96 -19.42
C LEU A 169 7.28 -3.96 -18.41
N TYR A 170 8.27 -4.82 -18.60
CA TYR A 170 9.34 -4.98 -17.64
C TYR A 170 10.06 -3.67 -17.32
N ASN A 171 10.33 -2.89 -18.37
CA ASN A 171 11.00 -1.60 -18.26
C ASN A 171 10.09 -0.46 -17.79
N LYS A 172 8.77 -0.59 -17.96
CA LYS A 172 7.78 0.40 -17.49
C LYS A 172 7.50 0.28 -16.00
N ILE A 173 7.54 -0.94 -15.43
CA ILE A 173 7.26 -1.17 -14.01
C ILE A 173 8.55 -0.98 -13.21
N LYS A 174 8.57 0.05 -12.37
CA LYS A 174 9.70 0.40 -11.50
C LYS A 174 9.40 0.05 -10.04
N VAL A 175 10.32 -0.65 -9.41
CA VAL A 175 10.25 -0.90 -7.97
C VAL A 175 10.84 0.32 -7.25
N THR A 176 9.99 1.13 -6.68
CA THR A 176 10.38 2.38 -5.98
C THR A 176 10.16 2.30 -4.48
N GLY A 177 9.45 1.30 -3.99
CA GLY A 177 8.77 1.36 -2.71
C GLY A 177 7.46 2.16 -2.83
N ILE A 178 6.78 2.30 -1.70
CA ILE A 178 5.61 3.19 -1.53
C ILE A 178 5.82 4.03 -0.27
N PRO A 179 5.23 5.24 -0.17
CA PRO A 179 5.52 6.17 0.93
C PRO A 179 5.38 5.52 2.30
N PHE A 180 6.48 5.47 3.05
CA PHE A 180 6.52 4.98 4.42
C PHE A 180 7.65 5.70 5.19
N TYR A 181 7.35 6.25 6.35
CA TYR A 181 8.25 7.08 7.14
C TYR A 181 8.36 6.55 8.57
N ALA A 182 9.23 5.56 8.77
CA ALA A 182 9.44 4.89 10.05
C ALA A 182 9.88 5.85 11.16
N ASN A 183 10.76 6.81 10.83
CA ASN A 183 11.29 7.77 11.81
C ASN A 183 10.23 8.77 12.27
N GLU A 184 9.34 9.20 11.38
CA GLU A 184 8.19 10.02 11.76
C GLU A 184 7.25 9.27 12.71
N LEU A 185 6.98 8.01 12.40
CA LEU A 185 6.14 7.15 13.22
C LEU A 185 6.75 6.91 14.60
N ARG A 186 8.06 6.62 14.67
CA ARG A 186 8.81 6.45 15.92
C ARG A 186 8.80 7.71 16.77
N THR A 187 8.93 8.89 16.15
CA THR A 187 8.91 10.18 16.84
C THR A 187 7.52 10.48 17.40
N LYS A 188 6.48 10.21 16.63
CA LYS A 188 5.09 10.48 17.01
C LYS A 188 4.56 9.51 18.08
N TYR A 189 5.02 8.27 18.05
CA TYR A 189 4.59 7.20 18.96
C TYR A 189 5.81 6.51 19.58
N PRO A 190 6.51 7.19 20.52
CA PRO A 190 7.73 6.66 21.10
C PRO A 190 7.44 5.39 21.93
N VAL A 191 8.28 4.38 21.70
CA VAL A 191 8.20 3.11 22.42
C VAL A 191 8.94 3.25 23.76
N THR A 192 8.22 3.25 24.87
CA THR A 192 8.80 3.35 26.22
C THR A 192 8.95 1.99 26.89
N SER A 193 7.98 1.10 26.69
CA SER A 193 8.00 -0.27 27.21
C SER A 193 7.07 -1.15 26.38
N LYS A 194 7.31 -2.44 26.36
CA LYS A 194 6.43 -3.43 25.70
C LYS A 194 5.66 -4.24 26.74
N GLU A 195 4.37 -4.39 26.50
CA GLU A 195 3.50 -5.30 27.23
C GLU A 195 3.43 -6.65 26.50
N ASP A 196 3.17 -7.73 27.22
CA ASP A 196 3.00 -9.07 26.64
C ASP A 196 1.67 -9.20 25.87
N ILE A 197 1.54 -8.32 24.87
CA ILE A 197 0.40 -8.26 23.95
C ILE A 197 0.82 -8.79 22.59
N VAL A 198 -0.01 -9.68 22.03
CA VAL A 198 0.09 -10.18 20.65
C VAL A 198 -1.02 -9.52 19.84
N VAL A 199 -0.65 -8.81 18.77
CA VAL A 199 -1.63 -8.11 17.92
C VAL A 199 -1.80 -8.75 16.56
N PHE A 200 -3.02 -8.70 16.06
CA PHE A 200 -3.40 -8.96 14.68
C PHE A 200 -3.89 -7.64 14.07
N PRO A 201 -3.03 -6.92 13.31
CA PRO A 201 -3.31 -5.56 12.87
C PRO A 201 -4.03 -5.48 11.52
N HIS A 202 -4.66 -6.57 11.10
CA HIS A 202 -5.35 -6.63 9.83
C HIS A 202 -6.86 -6.40 9.98
N ARG A 203 -7.49 -5.94 8.90
CA ARG A 203 -8.94 -6.01 8.75
C ARG A 203 -9.41 -7.47 8.81
N ILE A 204 -10.64 -7.68 9.20
CA ILE A 204 -11.24 -9.03 9.20
C ILE A 204 -11.68 -9.36 7.77
N ALA A 205 -10.82 -10.05 7.05
CA ALA A 205 -11.03 -10.45 5.67
C ALA A 205 -10.50 -11.89 5.45
N PRO A 206 -11.13 -12.69 4.56
CA PRO A 206 -10.76 -14.09 4.36
C PRO A 206 -9.26 -14.29 4.04
N GLU A 207 -8.69 -13.45 3.21
CA GLU A 207 -7.27 -13.52 2.82
C GLU A 207 -6.27 -13.16 3.95
N LYS A 208 -6.76 -12.64 5.06
CA LYS A 208 -5.94 -12.36 6.26
C LYS A 208 -6.02 -13.48 7.29
N ASN A 209 -6.88 -14.48 7.08
CA ASN A 209 -7.04 -15.67 7.93
C ASN A 209 -7.18 -15.38 9.44
N PRO A 210 -8.14 -14.53 9.87
CA PRO A 210 -8.31 -14.20 11.28
C PRO A 210 -8.61 -15.41 12.17
N GLN A 211 -9.19 -16.46 11.62
CA GLN A 211 -9.47 -17.72 12.32
C GLN A 211 -8.20 -18.44 12.81
N MET A 212 -7.05 -18.27 12.13
CA MET A 212 -5.78 -18.81 12.58
C MET A 212 -5.31 -18.10 13.86
N PHE A 213 -5.51 -16.80 13.93
CA PHE A 213 -5.23 -16.02 15.13
C PHE A 213 -6.12 -16.47 16.29
N ASP A 214 -7.42 -16.74 16.06
CA ASP A 214 -8.34 -17.21 17.09
C ASP A 214 -7.95 -18.58 17.67
N LYS A 215 -7.30 -19.42 16.88
CA LYS A 215 -6.75 -20.70 17.37
C LYS A 215 -5.57 -20.49 18.31
N LEU A 216 -4.69 -19.52 18.01
CA LEU A 216 -3.58 -19.18 18.89
C LEU A 216 -4.06 -18.63 20.25
N VAL A 217 -5.13 -17.83 20.26
CA VAL A 217 -5.72 -17.33 21.52
C VAL A 217 -6.00 -18.49 22.49
N LYS A 218 -6.56 -19.59 21.97
CA LYS A 218 -6.89 -20.78 22.77
C LYS A 218 -5.65 -21.54 23.24
N MET A 219 -4.55 -21.47 22.49
CA MET A 219 -3.27 -22.13 22.84
C MET A 219 -2.52 -21.37 23.94
N PHE A 220 -2.70 -20.05 24.06
CA PHE A 220 -1.93 -19.20 24.96
C PHE A 220 -2.82 -18.35 25.90
N PRO A 221 -3.60 -18.96 26.79
CA PRO A 221 -4.57 -18.23 27.63
C PRO A 221 -3.93 -17.25 28.63
N ARG A 222 -2.60 -17.29 28.81
CA ARG A 222 -1.86 -16.38 29.71
C ARG A 222 -1.44 -15.07 29.04
N TYR A 223 -1.46 -14.98 27.71
CA TYR A 223 -1.07 -13.78 26.98
C TYR A 223 -2.31 -13.02 26.48
N LYS A 224 -2.16 -11.73 26.32
CA LYS A 224 -3.22 -10.88 25.77
C LYS A 224 -3.12 -10.86 24.24
N PHE A 225 -4.12 -11.41 23.58
CA PHE A 225 -4.28 -11.38 22.12
C PHE A 225 -5.31 -10.34 21.73
N VAL A 226 -4.99 -9.50 20.73
CA VAL A 226 -5.83 -8.38 20.34
C VAL A 226 -5.90 -8.27 18.82
N LYS A 227 -7.09 -8.31 18.25
CA LYS A 227 -7.35 -7.84 16.90
C LYS A 227 -7.53 -6.34 16.97
N THR A 228 -6.70 -5.57 16.27
CA THR A 228 -6.71 -4.11 16.41
C THR A 228 -8.06 -3.49 16.02
N ILE A 229 -8.74 -4.06 15.03
CA ILE A 229 -10.06 -3.60 14.56
C ILE A 229 -11.13 -3.63 15.67
N ASP A 230 -11.02 -4.54 16.63
CA ASP A 230 -12.01 -4.71 17.69
C ASP A 230 -11.87 -3.66 18.81
N VAL A 231 -10.72 -2.98 18.90
CA VAL A 231 -10.38 -2.13 20.05
C VAL A 231 -9.86 -0.73 19.70
N THR A 232 -9.71 -0.41 18.40
CA THR A 232 -9.23 0.89 17.95
C THR A 232 -10.22 1.56 17.00
N ASN A 233 -10.50 2.85 17.21
CA ASN A 233 -11.42 3.64 16.40
C ASN A 233 -10.70 4.73 15.59
N SER A 234 -9.42 4.96 15.83
CA SER A 234 -8.60 5.96 15.16
C SER A 234 -7.21 5.44 14.83
N ALA A 235 -6.53 6.08 13.90
CA ALA A 235 -5.14 5.80 13.61
C ALA A 235 -4.23 6.01 14.85
N LYS A 236 -4.53 7.01 15.68
CA LYS A 236 -3.79 7.26 16.91
C LYS A 236 -3.86 6.07 17.86
N GLU A 237 -5.06 5.59 18.16
CA GLU A 237 -5.25 4.41 19.03
C GLU A 237 -4.57 3.16 18.48
N TYR A 238 -4.64 2.97 17.17
CA TYR A 238 -3.97 1.87 16.48
C TYR A 238 -2.45 1.91 16.68
N PHE A 239 -1.80 3.05 16.44
CA PHE A 239 -0.35 3.16 16.61
C PHE A 239 0.07 3.12 18.09
N GLU A 240 -0.70 3.69 19.02
CA GLU A 240 -0.46 3.57 20.45
C GLU A 240 -0.54 2.11 20.92
N LEU A 241 -1.47 1.33 20.36
CA LEU A 241 -1.57 -0.10 20.64
C LEU A 241 -0.35 -0.85 20.07
N LEU A 242 0.09 -0.59 18.85
CA LEU A 242 1.30 -1.18 18.29
C LEU A 242 2.54 -0.81 19.11
N ALA A 243 2.69 0.44 19.53
CA ALA A 243 3.81 0.90 20.35
C ALA A 243 3.92 0.14 21.67
N LYS A 244 2.79 -0.23 22.28
CA LYS A 244 2.73 -1.01 23.53
C LYS A 244 2.87 -2.52 23.30
N SER A 245 2.45 -3.04 22.15
CA SER A 245 2.40 -4.47 21.88
C SER A 245 3.78 -5.03 21.62
N LYS A 246 4.01 -6.28 22.05
CA LYS A 246 5.30 -6.95 21.90
C LYS A 246 5.44 -7.72 20.61
N ILE A 247 4.38 -8.40 20.19
CA ILE A 247 4.37 -9.27 19.02
C ILE A 247 3.26 -8.88 18.06
N MET A 248 3.56 -8.87 16.78
CA MET A 248 2.61 -8.77 15.68
C MET A 248 2.60 -10.06 14.88
N ILE A 249 1.42 -10.56 14.53
CA ILE A 249 1.27 -11.78 13.73
C ILE A 249 0.45 -11.49 12.48
N SER A 250 0.89 -12.05 11.35
CA SER A 250 0.14 -12.07 10.09
C SER A 250 -0.02 -13.51 9.58
N PHE A 251 -1.23 -13.82 9.08
CA PHE A 251 -1.55 -15.02 8.32
C PHE A 251 -2.02 -14.66 6.90
N ALA A 252 -1.55 -13.54 6.37
CA ALA A 252 -2.01 -13.02 5.10
C ALA A 252 -1.60 -13.89 3.92
N GLN A 253 -2.55 -14.10 3.00
CA GLN A 253 -2.35 -14.72 1.68
C GLN A 253 -2.29 -13.68 0.56
N GLN A 254 -2.41 -12.39 0.91
CA GLN A 254 -2.29 -11.28 -0.02
C GLN A 254 -1.64 -10.10 0.68
N GLU A 255 -0.49 -9.69 0.17
CA GLU A 255 0.24 -8.47 0.52
C GLU A 255 1.19 -8.09 -0.60
N THR A 256 1.18 -6.82 -0.98
CA THR A 256 2.11 -6.25 -1.97
C THR A 256 3.24 -5.44 -1.32
N PHE A 257 3.03 -5.00 -0.08
CA PHE A 257 4.02 -4.33 0.76
C PHE A 257 3.92 -4.77 2.23
N GLY A 258 2.70 -4.80 2.80
CA GLY A 258 2.47 -5.17 4.19
C GLY A 258 2.61 -4.00 5.15
N TYR A 259 1.87 -2.90 4.93
CA TYR A 259 1.94 -1.71 5.78
C TYR A 259 1.85 -2.00 7.26
N SER A 260 0.85 -2.77 7.69
CA SER A 260 0.67 -3.11 9.10
C SER A 260 1.88 -3.83 9.71
N THR A 261 2.62 -4.57 8.90
CA THR A 261 3.84 -5.25 9.34
C THR A 261 5.02 -4.28 9.48
N VAL A 262 5.25 -3.42 8.48
CA VAL A 262 6.35 -2.45 8.57
C VAL A 262 6.07 -1.36 9.62
N GLU A 263 4.80 -1.01 9.85
CA GLU A 263 4.37 -0.14 10.96
C GLU A 263 4.67 -0.78 12.31
N ALA A 264 4.34 -2.05 12.48
CA ALA A 264 4.66 -2.80 13.69
C ALA A 264 6.19 -2.89 13.91
N MET A 265 6.96 -3.17 12.85
CA MET A 265 8.43 -3.17 12.90
C MET A 265 8.99 -1.81 13.28
N ALA A 266 8.46 -0.71 12.72
CA ALA A 266 8.87 0.65 13.07
C ALA A 266 8.64 0.95 14.55
N LEU A 267 7.56 0.44 15.11
CA LEU A 267 7.19 0.61 16.52
C LEU A 267 7.77 -0.49 17.43
N GLY A 268 8.78 -1.24 16.96
CA GLY A 268 9.55 -2.18 17.78
C GLY A 268 8.81 -3.47 18.15
N ASN A 269 7.78 -3.87 17.40
CA ASN A 269 7.17 -5.18 17.58
C ASN A 269 8.07 -6.26 16.97
N LEU A 270 8.13 -7.41 17.61
CA LEU A 270 8.61 -8.64 17.00
C LEU A 270 7.51 -9.13 16.05
N VAL A 271 7.85 -9.32 14.79
CA VAL A 271 6.85 -9.71 13.78
C VAL A 271 6.95 -11.22 13.48
N ILE A 272 5.82 -11.85 13.20
CA ILE A 272 5.75 -13.26 12.79
C ILE A 272 4.86 -13.32 11.55
N VAL A 273 5.46 -13.61 10.40
CA VAL A 273 4.77 -13.53 9.11
C VAL A 273 5.10 -14.75 8.23
N PRO A 274 4.29 -15.08 7.22
CA PRO A 274 4.60 -16.20 6.32
C PRO A 274 5.82 -15.90 5.43
N ASN A 275 6.64 -16.91 5.15
CA ASN A 275 7.79 -16.82 4.24
C ASN A 275 7.34 -16.80 2.77
N MET A 276 6.46 -15.86 2.43
CA MET A 276 5.94 -15.65 1.07
C MET A 276 5.53 -14.20 0.85
N LEU A 277 5.05 -13.88 -0.33
CA LEU A 277 4.58 -12.54 -0.71
C LEU A 277 5.71 -11.49 -0.58
N SER A 278 5.32 -10.24 -0.38
CA SER A 278 6.24 -9.14 -0.10
C SER A 278 7.04 -9.30 1.20
N TYR A 279 6.62 -10.17 2.11
CA TYR A 279 7.34 -10.41 3.37
C TYR A 279 8.76 -10.94 3.15
N ARG A 280 9.04 -11.60 2.02
CA ARG A 280 10.40 -12.02 1.66
C ARG A 280 11.36 -10.84 1.46
N GLU A 281 10.83 -9.67 1.14
CA GLU A 281 11.61 -8.44 0.95
C GLU A 281 11.52 -7.50 2.16
N THR A 282 10.36 -7.48 2.84
CA THR A 282 10.10 -6.49 3.89
C THR A 282 10.44 -6.96 5.30
N VAL A 283 10.56 -8.28 5.53
CA VAL A 283 10.76 -8.86 6.87
C VAL A 283 11.99 -9.76 6.89
N PRO A 284 12.85 -9.71 7.94
CA PRO A 284 14.00 -10.60 8.08
C PRO A 284 13.63 -12.09 8.07
N PRO A 285 14.49 -12.99 7.55
CA PRO A 285 14.19 -14.41 7.43
C PRO A 285 13.82 -15.11 8.74
N PHE A 286 14.42 -14.70 9.86
CA PHE A 286 14.20 -15.32 11.17
C PHE A 286 12.83 -14.98 11.80
N ASP A 287 12.12 -14.01 11.27
CA ASP A 287 10.77 -13.62 11.69
C ASP A 287 9.67 -14.24 10.80
N ARG A 288 10.07 -15.10 9.87
CA ARG A 288 9.18 -15.74 8.91
C ARG A 288 8.97 -17.21 9.24
N TYR A 289 7.72 -17.69 9.07
CA TYR A 289 7.38 -19.11 9.16
C TYR A 289 7.04 -19.68 7.79
N GLU A 290 7.25 -20.98 7.57
CA GLU A 290 6.92 -21.64 6.31
C GLU A 290 5.42 -21.89 6.19
N TRP A 291 4.87 -21.55 5.01
CA TRP A 291 3.46 -21.77 4.72
C TRP A 291 3.24 -23.22 4.28
N THR A 292 2.74 -24.03 5.20
CA THR A 292 2.51 -25.46 5.04
C THR A 292 1.03 -25.79 5.36
N ASN A 293 0.76 -26.89 6.04
CA ASN A 293 -0.55 -27.17 6.59
C ASN A 293 -0.80 -26.38 7.88
N GLU A 294 -2.06 -26.26 8.24
CA GLU A 294 -2.49 -25.45 9.39
C GLU A 294 -1.80 -25.85 10.71
N GLU A 295 -1.67 -27.16 10.96
CA GLU A 295 -1.10 -27.65 12.21
C GLU A 295 0.38 -27.24 12.34
N ASP A 296 1.14 -27.39 11.28
CA ASP A 296 2.56 -26.98 11.24
C ASP A 296 2.73 -25.48 11.36
N ILE A 297 1.87 -24.71 10.67
CA ILE A 297 1.86 -23.22 10.79
C ILE A 297 1.65 -22.83 12.25
N LEU A 298 0.65 -23.37 12.90
CA LEU A 298 0.36 -23.06 14.30
C LEU A 298 1.51 -23.46 15.24
N LYS A 299 2.19 -24.60 15.00
CA LYS A 299 3.37 -25.01 15.77
C LYS A 299 4.54 -24.05 15.57
N GLN A 300 4.84 -23.67 14.34
CA GLN A 300 5.91 -22.72 14.03
C GLN A 300 5.64 -21.37 14.69
N VAL A 301 4.45 -20.81 14.51
CA VAL A 301 4.06 -19.54 15.10
C VAL A 301 4.07 -19.59 16.62
N ALA A 302 3.60 -20.70 17.22
CA ALA A 302 3.65 -20.91 18.65
C ALA A 302 5.10 -20.92 19.19
N THR A 303 6.02 -21.52 18.46
CA THR A 303 7.47 -21.51 18.80
C THR A 303 8.05 -20.12 18.78
N HIS A 304 7.71 -19.33 17.76
CA HIS A 304 8.10 -17.90 17.70
C HIS A 304 7.51 -17.10 18.89
N ILE A 305 6.21 -17.26 19.20
CA ILE A 305 5.59 -16.58 20.33
C ILE A 305 6.33 -16.91 21.62
N MET A 306 6.56 -18.19 21.92
CA MET A 306 7.26 -18.61 23.17
C MET A 306 8.67 -18.03 23.23
N THR A 307 9.37 -17.97 22.13
CA THR A 307 10.73 -17.41 22.03
C THR A 307 10.69 -15.90 22.27
N TYR A 308 9.76 -15.20 21.61
CA TYR A 308 9.69 -13.73 21.64
C TYR A 308 9.14 -13.20 22.97
N MET A 309 8.24 -13.91 23.62
CA MET A 309 7.75 -13.53 24.94
C MET A 309 8.84 -13.52 26.03
N ARG A 310 9.92 -14.33 25.84
CA ARG A 310 11.08 -14.35 26.74
C ARG A 310 12.05 -13.20 26.54
N LYS A 311 11.99 -12.51 25.38
CA LYS A 311 12.88 -11.38 25.10
C LYS A 311 12.43 -10.14 25.89
N GLN A 312 13.39 -9.46 26.51
CA GLN A 312 13.13 -8.26 27.34
C GLN A 312 13.49 -6.95 26.63
N TYR A 313 13.90 -7.00 25.36
CA TYR A 313 14.37 -5.85 24.61
C TYR A 313 13.52 -5.62 23.35
N HIS A 314 13.54 -4.36 22.88
CA HIS A 314 12.94 -3.99 21.59
C HIS A 314 13.90 -4.37 20.46
N ILE A 315 13.36 -4.79 19.33
CA ILE A 315 14.15 -4.92 18.10
C ILE A 315 13.86 -3.67 17.27
N TYR A 316 14.93 -2.99 16.88
CA TYR A 316 14.85 -1.96 15.86
C TYR A 316 15.21 -2.59 14.53
N TYR A 317 14.24 -2.65 13.64
CA TYR A 317 14.46 -3.06 12.27
C TYR A 317 15.05 -1.91 11.47
N ASP A 318 15.99 -2.21 10.58
CA ASP A 318 16.44 -1.25 9.57
C ASP A 318 15.35 -1.11 8.49
N LEU A 319 14.72 0.05 8.44
CA LEU A 319 13.65 0.39 7.51
C LEU A 319 14.03 1.56 6.58
N ASP A 320 15.28 1.97 6.59
CA ASP A 320 15.77 3.16 5.85
C ASP A 320 15.55 3.04 4.33
N GLN A 321 15.59 1.84 3.81
CA GLN A 321 15.31 1.60 2.39
C GLN A 321 13.89 2.00 1.99
N TRP A 322 12.92 1.84 2.89
CA TRP A 322 11.52 2.16 2.63
C TRP A 322 11.22 3.65 2.75
N GLU A 323 11.99 4.39 3.56
CA GLU A 323 11.88 5.84 3.64
C GLU A 323 12.31 6.56 2.36
N LYS A 324 13.02 5.88 1.47
CA LYS A 324 13.48 6.42 0.19
C LYS A 324 12.46 6.28 -0.96
N ALA A 325 11.26 5.76 -0.69
CA ALA A 325 10.28 5.49 -1.74
C ALA A 325 9.93 6.72 -2.58
N VAL A 326 9.53 7.83 -1.95
CA VAL A 326 9.18 9.05 -2.70
C VAL A 326 10.41 9.68 -3.38
N PRO A 327 11.58 9.81 -2.73
CA PRO A 327 12.82 10.16 -3.43
C PRO A 327 13.15 9.29 -4.65
N ASN A 328 12.96 7.97 -4.54
CA ASN A 328 13.15 7.05 -5.67
C ASN A 328 12.17 7.32 -6.81
N MET A 329 10.88 7.55 -6.49
CA MET A 329 9.87 7.93 -7.49
C MET A 329 10.26 9.23 -8.20
N ILE A 330 10.67 10.26 -7.46
CA ILE A 330 11.11 11.55 -8.01
C ILE A 330 12.32 11.36 -8.94
N LYS A 331 13.26 10.49 -8.56
CA LYS A 331 14.41 10.17 -9.41
C LYS A 331 13.99 9.52 -10.73
N GLU A 332 12.99 8.64 -10.70
CA GLU A 332 12.45 8.04 -11.94
C GLU A 332 11.64 9.07 -12.76
N LEU A 333 10.85 9.93 -12.12
CA LEU A 333 10.12 11.01 -12.79
C LEU A 333 11.05 11.97 -13.53
N LYS A 334 12.21 12.31 -12.95
CA LYS A 334 13.22 13.21 -13.59
C LYS A 334 13.92 12.58 -14.81
N LYS A 335 13.71 11.29 -15.10
CA LYS A 335 14.28 10.62 -16.28
C LYS A 335 13.31 10.60 -17.48
N LEU A 336 12.04 10.94 -17.28
CA LEU A 336 11.00 11.00 -18.31
C LEU A 336 11.05 12.29 -19.13
#